data_f009ab9db4718f877d7194bd99b9de38
#
_entry.id   f009ab9db4718f877d7194bd99b9de38
#
_cell.length_a   1.000
_cell.length_b   1.000
_cell.length_c   1.000
_cell.angle_alpha   90.00
_cell.angle_beta   90.00
_cell.angle_gamma   90.00
#
_symmetry.space_group_name_H-M   'P 1'
#
loop_
_entity.id
_entity.type
_entity.pdbx_description
1 polymer ?
#
loop_
_entity_poly.entity_id
_entity_poly.type
_entity_poly.pdbx_seq_one_letter_code
_entity_poly.pdbx_strand_id
1 'polypeptide(L)'
;MIIRRRLVLKYVVLTIVSIACMACLTLNIQAKPILTVYTYGSFVSDWGAGPKIKSSFEQICNCELRIIGLNDGVALLNRLRMEGGNSPADIVLGLDNNLIDLAKKTGLFTESHIDTSLLKLPMELKNNIFIPYDYGYFSFIYDKRRITQAPKSFDELINSTQPWTIIYQDPRTSTLGLGLLLWIQKVYGEKSAQIWREIAKRTVTITKGWGESYGLFLKGESDFVLSYSSSPGFQLLNYGQDNYAAALFSEGHYLQIEVAAQLKSSKQPKLAQEFMQFMISPTFQKILPITNWMYPVIDMSLPTVYQKILVPQKSLQFHAEDITQHRNQWIHLWQDAVSHQ
;
A
#
# COMPACT_ATOMS: atom_id res chain seq x y z
N MET A 1 45.68 -50.48 -47.83
CA MET A 1 44.76 -50.69 -46.69
C MET A 1 45.03 -49.77 -45.48
N ILE A 2 46.23 -49.31 -45.29
CA ILE A 2 46.64 -48.45 -44.12
C ILE A 2 46.17 -47.01 -44.26
N ILE A 3 46.10 -46.44 -45.43
CA ILE A 3 45.70 -45.03 -45.67
C ILE A 3 44.19 -44.77 -45.37
N ARG A 4 43.31 -45.71 -45.70
CA ARG A 4 41.88 -45.61 -45.40
C ARG A 4 41.56 -45.63 -43.89
N ARG A 5 42.28 -46.39 -43.10
CA ARG A 5 42.10 -46.42 -41.64
C ARG A 5 42.51 -45.10 -40.94
N ARG A 6 43.53 -44.42 -41.45
CA ARG A 6 43.96 -43.11 -40.86
C ARG A 6 42.96 -41.99 -41.18
N LEU A 7 42.28 -42.02 -42.34
CA LEU A 7 41.25 -41.03 -42.67
C LEU A 7 39.98 -41.21 -41.80
N VAL A 8 39.52 -42.44 -41.64
CA VAL A 8 38.34 -42.74 -40.80
C VAL A 8 38.56 -42.35 -39.36
N LEU A 9 39.75 -42.59 -38.81
CA LEU A 9 40.13 -42.23 -37.43
C LEU A 9 40.13 -40.69 -37.23
N LYS A 10 40.60 -39.92 -38.23
CA LYS A 10 40.56 -38.45 -38.19
C LYS A 10 39.13 -37.89 -38.17
N TYR A 11 38.21 -38.45 -38.98
CA TYR A 11 36.84 -38.02 -38.99
C TYR A 11 36.09 -38.41 -37.71
N VAL A 12 36.33 -39.57 -37.13
CA VAL A 12 35.78 -39.99 -35.83
C VAL A 12 36.25 -39.10 -34.69
N VAL A 13 37.54 -38.75 -34.66
CA VAL A 13 38.09 -37.84 -33.64
C VAL A 13 37.53 -36.42 -33.81
N LEU A 14 37.40 -35.91 -35.04
CA LEU A 14 36.79 -34.57 -35.29
C LEU A 14 35.32 -34.54 -34.88
N THR A 15 34.56 -35.62 -35.13
CA THR A 15 33.16 -35.70 -34.75
C THR A 15 32.96 -35.77 -33.24
N ILE A 16 33.82 -36.51 -32.53
CA ILE A 16 33.79 -36.61 -31.08
C ILE A 16 34.19 -35.25 -30.41
N VAL A 17 35.19 -34.54 -30.94
CA VAL A 17 35.57 -33.23 -30.47
C VAL A 17 34.44 -32.19 -30.73
N SER A 18 33.75 -32.25 -31.86
CA SER A 18 32.62 -31.37 -32.17
C SER A 18 31.41 -31.63 -31.26
N ILE A 19 31.11 -32.90 -30.93
CA ILE A 19 30.05 -33.27 -29.99
C ILE A 19 30.43 -32.85 -28.55
N ALA A 20 31.67 -32.99 -28.16
CA ALA A 20 32.16 -32.56 -26.84
C ALA A 20 32.11 -31.01 -26.71
N CYS A 21 32.47 -30.26 -27.76
CA CYS A 21 32.30 -28.79 -27.79
C CYS A 21 30.84 -28.35 -27.75
N MET A 22 29.91 -29.04 -28.44
CA MET A 22 28.47 -28.75 -28.35
C MET A 22 27.92 -29.05 -26.95
N ALA A 23 28.38 -30.10 -26.27
CA ALA A 23 27.97 -30.42 -24.91
C ALA A 23 28.47 -29.40 -23.84
N CYS A 24 29.59 -28.71 -24.11
CA CYS A 24 30.08 -27.63 -23.24
C CYS A 24 29.34 -26.28 -23.41
N LEU A 25 28.54 -26.12 -24.47
CA LEU A 25 27.76 -24.92 -24.75
C LEU A 25 26.30 -24.99 -24.22
N THR A 26 25.95 -25.97 -23.40
CA THR A 26 24.75 -25.84 -22.59
C THR A 26 24.99 -24.74 -21.56
N LEU A 27 24.79 -23.49 -21.98
CA LEU A 27 24.58 -22.37 -21.09
C LEU A 27 23.53 -22.84 -20.08
N ASN A 28 23.94 -23.10 -18.85
CA ASN A 28 23.03 -23.22 -17.75
C ASN A 28 22.25 -21.90 -17.68
N ILE A 29 21.17 -21.76 -18.41
CA ILE A 29 20.18 -20.71 -18.22
C ILE A 29 19.55 -21.07 -16.87
N GLN A 30 20.25 -20.71 -15.81
CA GLN A 30 19.68 -20.81 -14.48
C GLN A 30 18.48 -19.86 -14.46
N ALA A 31 17.29 -20.43 -14.27
CA ALA A 31 16.09 -19.63 -14.16
C ALA A 31 16.31 -18.56 -13.08
N LYS A 32 15.98 -17.33 -13.40
CA LYS A 32 16.11 -16.22 -12.44
C LYS A 32 15.29 -16.53 -11.19
N PRO A 33 15.81 -16.27 -9.99
CA PRO A 33 15.03 -16.42 -8.78
C PRO A 33 13.81 -15.48 -8.84
N ILE A 34 12.67 -15.96 -8.30
CA ILE A 34 11.42 -15.21 -8.28
C ILE A 34 11.20 -14.71 -6.86
N LEU A 35 11.09 -13.38 -6.69
CA LEU A 35 10.65 -12.74 -5.45
C LEU A 35 9.17 -12.41 -5.56
N THR A 36 8.36 -12.93 -4.65
CA THR A 36 6.91 -12.69 -4.64
C THR A 36 6.55 -11.67 -3.56
N VAL A 37 5.96 -10.54 -3.97
CA VAL A 37 5.51 -9.46 -3.10
C VAL A 37 3.98 -9.38 -3.16
N TYR A 38 3.32 -9.51 -2.01
CA TYR A 38 1.91 -9.21 -1.87
C TYR A 38 1.73 -7.74 -1.54
N THR A 39 0.80 -7.08 -2.23
CA THR A 39 0.47 -5.66 -2.02
C THR A 39 -1.00 -5.39 -2.33
N TYR A 40 -1.42 -4.12 -2.34
CA TYR A 40 -2.80 -3.74 -2.64
C TYR A 40 -3.00 -3.40 -4.13
N GLY A 41 -4.27 -3.42 -4.57
CA GLY A 41 -4.63 -3.35 -6.00
C GLY A 41 -4.19 -2.08 -6.71
N SER A 42 -4.29 -0.90 -6.05
CA SER A 42 -3.86 0.36 -6.66
C SER A 42 -2.35 0.42 -6.91
N PHE A 43 -1.55 -0.25 -6.08
CA PHE A 43 -0.09 -0.31 -6.24
C PHE A 43 0.32 -1.03 -7.54
N VAL A 44 -0.42 -2.08 -7.95
CA VAL A 44 -0.13 -2.89 -9.15
C VAL A 44 -0.81 -2.38 -10.42
N SER A 45 -1.65 -1.36 -10.32
CA SER A 45 -2.29 -0.73 -11.48
C SER A 45 -1.25 -0.12 -12.42
N ASP A 46 -1.59 0.05 -13.70
CA ASP A 46 -0.67 0.64 -14.70
C ASP A 46 -0.16 2.03 -14.30
N TRP A 47 -0.97 2.81 -13.61
CA TRP A 47 -0.63 4.13 -13.06
C TRP A 47 0.01 4.06 -11.66
N GLY A 48 -0.01 2.91 -10.99
CA GLY A 48 0.52 2.70 -9.64
C GLY A 48 2.05 2.64 -9.59
N ALA A 49 2.59 2.46 -8.39
CA ALA A 49 4.03 2.41 -8.16
C ALA A 49 4.66 1.08 -8.65
N GLY A 50 3.90 -0.01 -8.63
CA GLY A 50 4.38 -1.37 -8.88
C GLY A 50 5.15 -1.55 -10.19
N PRO A 51 4.63 -1.11 -11.36
CA PRO A 51 5.33 -1.27 -12.64
C PRO A 51 6.72 -0.63 -12.66
N LYS A 52 6.87 0.59 -12.12
CA LYS A 52 8.16 1.30 -12.06
C LYS A 52 9.11 0.66 -11.05
N ILE A 53 8.60 0.26 -9.90
CA ILE A 53 9.38 -0.43 -8.86
C ILE A 53 9.89 -1.78 -9.38
N LYS A 54 9.02 -2.57 -10.03
CA LYS A 54 9.40 -3.83 -10.67
C LYS A 54 10.54 -3.62 -11.65
N SER A 55 10.39 -2.71 -12.59
CA SER A 55 11.43 -2.41 -13.59
C SER A 55 12.74 -1.99 -12.95
N SER A 56 12.70 -1.11 -11.93
CA SER A 56 13.91 -0.62 -11.27
C SER A 56 14.61 -1.69 -10.44
N PHE A 57 13.86 -2.54 -9.74
CA PHE A 57 14.46 -3.60 -8.94
C PHE A 57 15.03 -4.73 -9.79
N GLU A 58 14.34 -5.15 -10.85
CA GLU A 58 14.81 -6.21 -11.76
C GLU A 58 16.11 -5.85 -12.49
N GLN A 59 16.42 -4.56 -12.66
CA GLN A 59 17.69 -4.09 -13.22
C GLN A 59 18.89 -4.35 -12.30
N ILE A 60 18.68 -4.45 -10.98
CA ILE A 60 19.76 -4.60 -10.00
C ILE A 60 19.84 -6.00 -9.37
N CYS A 61 18.73 -6.73 -9.28
CA CYS A 61 18.67 -8.00 -8.56
C CYS A 61 19.00 -9.24 -9.41
N ASN A 62 19.05 -9.13 -10.73
CA ASN A 62 19.08 -10.29 -11.63
C ASN A 62 18.00 -11.34 -11.32
N CYS A 63 16.81 -10.90 -10.92
CA CYS A 63 15.67 -11.70 -10.49
C CYS A 63 14.41 -11.39 -11.32
N GLU A 64 13.32 -12.13 -11.10
CA GLU A 64 11.94 -11.76 -11.46
C GLU A 64 11.23 -11.25 -10.21
N LEU A 65 10.72 -10.03 -10.23
CA LEU A 65 9.86 -9.50 -9.18
C LEU A 65 8.39 -9.74 -9.56
N ARG A 66 7.73 -10.63 -8.81
CA ARG A 66 6.30 -10.92 -8.97
C ARG A 66 5.50 -10.17 -7.94
N ILE A 67 4.76 -9.14 -8.38
CA ILE A 67 3.92 -8.34 -7.50
C ILE A 67 2.46 -8.79 -7.67
N ILE A 68 1.82 -9.16 -6.56
CA ILE A 68 0.43 -9.65 -6.54
C ILE A 68 -0.42 -8.68 -5.74
N GLY A 69 -1.38 -8.02 -6.42
CA GLY A 69 -2.30 -7.08 -5.81
C GLY A 69 -3.51 -7.77 -5.20
N LEU A 70 -3.87 -7.39 -3.97
CA LEU A 70 -5.11 -7.72 -3.30
C LEU A 70 -5.97 -6.46 -3.17
N ASN A 71 -7.16 -6.55 -2.59
CA ASN A 71 -8.05 -5.39 -2.55
C ASN A 71 -7.44 -4.21 -1.78
N ASP A 72 -6.95 -4.45 -0.54
CA ASP A 72 -6.42 -3.40 0.33
C ASP A 72 -5.61 -4.02 1.50
N GLY A 73 -4.97 -3.23 2.36
CA GLY A 73 -4.05 -3.70 3.40
C GLY A 73 -4.67 -4.60 4.46
N VAL A 74 -5.93 -4.35 4.88
CA VAL A 74 -6.63 -5.29 5.79
C VAL A 74 -6.88 -6.63 5.10
N ALA A 75 -7.23 -6.62 3.82
CA ALA A 75 -7.40 -7.83 3.02
C ALA A 75 -6.07 -8.60 2.86
N LEU A 76 -4.94 -7.88 2.74
CA LEU A 76 -3.59 -8.48 2.75
C LEU A 76 -3.34 -9.30 4.01
N LEU A 77 -3.56 -8.72 5.18
CA LEU A 77 -3.34 -9.42 6.45
C LEU A 77 -4.29 -10.61 6.61
N ASN A 78 -5.55 -10.47 6.22
CA ASN A 78 -6.51 -11.56 6.25
C ASN A 78 -6.08 -12.73 5.33
N ARG A 79 -5.59 -12.44 4.14
CA ARG A 79 -5.05 -13.44 3.21
C ARG A 79 -3.86 -14.17 3.80
N LEU A 80 -2.89 -13.46 4.37
CA LEU A 80 -1.72 -14.07 5.01
C LEU A 80 -2.10 -14.96 6.20
N ARG A 81 -3.09 -14.54 6.99
CA ARG A 81 -3.62 -15.35 8.10
C ARG A 81 -4.26 -16.65 7.63
N MET A 82 -4.96 -16.64 6.49
CA MET A 82 -5.55 -17.84 5.89
C MET A 82 -4.50 -18.79 5.32
N GLU A 83 -3.46 -18.27 4.69
CA GLU A 83 -2.36 -19.05 4.10
C GLU A 83 -1.39 -19.57 5.17
N GLY A 84 -1.23 -18.84 6.28
CA GLY A 84 -0.33 -19.19 7.37
C GLY A 84 1.12 -19.36 6.88
N GLY A 85 1.80 -20.39 7.39
CA GLY A 85 3.17 -20.72 7.00
C GLY A 85 3.33 -21.25 5.57
N ASN A 86 2.24 -21.44 4.83
CA ASN A 86 2.24 -21.91 3.44
C ASN A 86 2.09 -20.77 2.42
N SER A 87 2.10 -19.52 2.87
CA SER A 87 2.00 -18.38 1.96
C SER A 87 3.13 -18.42 0.93
N PRO A 88 2.81 -18.23 -0.37
CA PRO A 88 3.82 -18.13 -1.42
C PRO A 88 4.50 -16.76 -1.46
N ALA A 89 4.07 -15.81 -0.65
CA ALA A 89 4.67 -14.50 -0.58
C ALA A 89 6.00 -14.54 0.19
N ASP A 90 6.99 -13.83 -0.32
CA ASP A 90 8.26 -13.56 0.36
C ASP A 90 8.16 -12.30 1.22
N ILE A 91 7.43 -11.31 0.71
CA ILE A 91 7.24 -9.99 1.34
C ILE A 91 5.76 -9.61 1.28
N VAL A 92 5.29 -8.95 2.33
CA VAL A 92 4.08 -8.11 2.29
C VAL A 92 4.48 -6.65 2.27
N LEU A 93 3.86 -5.85 1.39
CA LEU A 93 4.05 -4.41 1.26
C LEU A 93 2.66 -3.75 1.23
N GLY A 94 2.35 -2.85 2.19
CA GLY A 94 1.05 -2.19 2.28
C GLY A 94 0.18 -2.65 3.46
N LEU A 95 0.79 -3.23 4.50
CA LEU A 95 0.23 -3.13 5.84
C LEU A 95 0.49 -1.72 6.36
N ASP A 96 -0.12 -1.34 7.47
CA ASP A 96 0.08 -0.03 8.06
C ASP A 96 0.31 -0.06 9.59
N ASN A 97 0.64 1.09 10.15
CA ASN A 97 0.88 1.27 11.58
C ASN A 97 -0.29 0.75 12.45
N ASN A 98 -1.52 0.74 11.93
CA ASN A 98 -2.70 0.28 12.66
C ASN A 98 -2.81 -1.26 12.73
N LEU A 99 -2.13 -1.97 11.84
CA LEU A 99 -2.18 -3.43 11.72
C LEU A 99 -0.96 -4.13 12.32
N ILE A 100 0.10 -3.40 12.70
CA ILE A 100 1.39 -3.97 13.12
C ILE A 100 1.24 -4.97 14.27
N ASP A 101 0.54 -4.61 15.36
CA ASP A 101 0.43 -5.50 16.51
C ASP A 101 -0.40 -6.75 16.17
N LEU A 102 -1.48 -6.59 15.41
CA LEU A 102 -2.28 -7.71 14.92
C LEU A 102 -1.46 -8.63 13.98
N ALA A 103 -0.61 -8.05 13.13
CA ALA A 103 0.28 -8.80 12.26
C ALA A 103 1.36 -9.53 13.05
N LYS A 104 1.99 -8.89 14.04
CA LYS A 104 2.97 -9.54 14.95
C LYS A 104 2.39 -10.78 15.63
N LYS A 105 1.15 -10.71 16.12
CA LYS A 105 0.46 -11.82 16.79
C LYS A 105 0.23 -13.04 15.90
N THR A 106 0.33 -12.91 14.57
CA THR A 106 0.26 -14.06 13.66
C THR A 106 1.51 -14.94 13.72
N GLY A 107 2.65 -14.39 14.13
CA GLY A 107 3.94 -15.09 14.14
C GLY A 107 4.54 -15.35 12.76
N LEU A 108 3.95 -14.82 11.66
CA LEU A 108 4.33 -15.11 10.27
C LEU A 108 5.58 -14.34 9.79
N PHE A 109 5.96 -13.27 10.47
CA PHE A 109 7.01 -12.36 10.01
C PHE A 109 8.33 -12.59 10.73
N THR A 110 9.44 -12.27 10.06
CA THR A 110 10.79 -12.33 10.61
C THR A 110 11.34 -10.93 10.87
N GLU A 111 12.34 -10.83 11.73
CA GLU A 111 13.05 -9.58 11.96
C GLU A 111 13.76 -9.11 10.69
N SER A 112 13.76 -7.82 10.49
CA SER A 112 14.47 -7.12 9.43
C SER A 112 15.79 -6.58 9.97
N HIS A 113 16.84 -6.63 9.15
CA HIS A 113 18.16 -6.05 9.45
C HIS A 113 18.37 -4.70 8.74
N ILE A 114 17.28 -4.03 8.35
CA ILE A 114 17.32 -2.73 7.69
C ILE A 114 17.62 -1.64 8.72
N ASP A 115 18.61 -0.80 8.42
CA ASP A 115 18.88 0.40 9.21
C ASP A 115 17.82 1.47 8.91
N THR A 116 17.00 1.74 9.91
CA THR A 116 15.91 2.74 9.84
C THR A 116 16.29 4.10 10.44
N SER A 117 17.54 4.30 10.84
CA SER A 117 18.00 5.52 11.54
C SER A 117 17.86 6.79 10.70
N LEU A 118 17.90 6.66 9.36
CA LEU A 118 17.77 7.78 8.42
C LEU A 118 16.33 8.08 8.00
N LEU A 119 15.36 7.28 8.44
CA LEU A 119 13.96 7.49 8.10
C LEU A 119 13.40 8.74 8.78
N LYS A 120 12.60 9.49 8.03
CA LYS A 120 11.92 10.72 8.46
C LYS A 120 10.42 10.48 8.46
N LEU A 121 9.87 10.25 9.62
CA LEU A 121 8.44 10.04 9.83
C LEU A 121 7.87 11.20 10.66
N PRO A 122 6.59 11.56 10.45
CA PRO A 122 5.92 12.58 11.26
C PRO A 122 5.73 12.15 12.72
N MET A 123 5.84 10.86 13.00
CA MET A 123 5.79 10.26 14.33
C MET A 123 6.75 9.08 14.43
N GLU A 124 7.26 8.83 15.63
CA GLU A 124 8.17 7.70 15.85
C GLU A 124 7.45 6.34 15.67
N LEU A 125 8.03 5.47 14.84
CA LEU A 125 7.60 4.10 14.67
C LEU A 125 8.80 3.17 14.84
N LYS A 126 9.05 2.72 16.09
CA LYS A 126 10.13 1.77 16.41
C LYS A 126 9.64 0.34 16.16
N ASN A 127 10.18 -0.29 15.13
CA ASN A 127 9.86 -1.66 14.79
C ASN A 127 11.05 -2.32 14.08
N ASN A 128 11.37 -3.57 14.45
CA ASN A 128 12.43 -4.35 13.84
C ASN A 128 11.91 -5.40 12.83
N ILE A 129 10.59 -5.50 12.64
CA ILE A 129 9.95 -6.42 11.70
C ILE A 129 9.34 -5.65 10.53
N PHE A 130 8.56 -4.62 10.86
CA PHE A 130 7.79 -3.83 9.89
C PHE A 130 8.52 -2.52 9.60
N ILE A 131 8.98 -2.37 8.35
CA ILE A 131 9.79 -1.24 7.90
C ILE A 131 8.89 -0.24 7.17
N PRO A 132 8.82 1.01 7.63
CA PRO A 132 8.07 2.07 6.95
C PRO A 132 8.64 2.35 5.57
N TYR A 133 7.75 2.62 4.60
CA TYR A 133 8.18 3.03 3.26
C TYR A 133 7.49 4.28 2.71
N ASP A 134 6.31 4.61 3.22
CA ASP A 134 5.63 5.88 2.94
C ASP A 134 4.62 6.23 4.05
N TYR A 135 4.02 7.42 3.97
CA TYR A 135 2.95 7.83 4.87
C TYR A 135 2.00 8.84 4.21
N GLY A 136 0.80 8.97 4.77
CA GLY A 136 -0.19 9.93 4.33
C GLY A 136 -1.24 10.23 5.39
N TYR A 137 -2.13 11.16 5.09
CA TYR A 137 -3.20 11.58 5.99
C TYR A 137 -4.54 11.34 5.32
N PHE A 138 -5.48 10.71 6.02
CA PHE A 138 -6.83 10.54 5.51
C PHE A 138 -7.56 11.88 5.44
N SER A 139 -8.37 12.04 4.42
CA SER A 139 -9.21 13.21 4.23
C SER A 139 -10.41 12.86 3.36
N PHE A 140 -11.46 13.66 3.46
CA PHE A 140 -12.57 13.63 2.50
C PHE A 140 -12.22 14.51 1.30
N ILE A 141 -12.26 13.91 0.10
CA ILE A 141 -12.01 14.61 -1.16
C ILE A 141 -13.34 15.03 -1.77
N TYR A 142 -13.37 16.24 -2.34
CA TYR A 142 -14.55 16.82 -2.95
C TYR A 142 -14.21 17.58 -4.24
N ASP A 143 -15.23 17.90 -5.05
CA ASP A 143 -15.10 18.73 -6.26
C ASP A 143 -15.51 20.17 -5.94
N LYS A 144 -14.58 21.13 -6.06
CA LYS A 144 -14.80 22.57 -5.81
C LYS A 144 -15.87 23.19 -6.73
N ARG A 145 -16.17 22.55 -7.88
CA ARG A 145 -17.24 22.99 -8.78
C ARG A 145 -18.63 22.71 -8.21
N ARG A 146 -18.75 21.69 -7.34
CA ARG A 146 -19.99 21.27 -6.68
C ARG A 146 -20.10 21.82 -5.26
N ILE A 147 -18.97 21.92 -4.56
CA ILE A 147 -18.90 22.32 -3.15
C ILE A 147 -17.96 23.51 -3.03
N THR A 148 -18.53 24.70 -2.85
CA THR A 148 -17.76 25.94 -2.71
C THR A 148 -17.22 26.14 -1.30
N GLN A 149 -17.86 25.57 -0.28
CA GLN A 149 -17.45 25.61 1.13
C GLN A 149 -17.52 24.20 1.69
N ALA A 150 -16.36 23.53 1.76
CA ALA A 150 -16.26 22.23 2.36
C ALA A 150 -16.35 22.30 3.88
N PRO A 151 -16.85 21.24 4.56
CA PRO A 151 -16.90 21.17 6.01
C PRO A 151 -15.49 21.20 6.59
N LYS A 152 -15.32 21.89 7.73
CA LYS A 152 -14.07 22.05 8.45
C LYS A 152 -13.95 21.13 9.68
N SER A 153 -14.96 20.28 9.89
CA SER A 153 -15.02 19.32 10.99
C SER A 153 -15.97 18.17 10.64
N PHE A 154 -15.91 17.09 11.39
CA PHE A 154 -16.94 16.05 11.32
C PHE A 154 -18.30 16.61 11.72
N ASP A 155 -18.36 17.47 12.74
CA ASP A 155 -19.62 18.07 13.18
C ASP A 155 -20.26 18.92 12.08
N GLU A 156 -19.48 19.71 11.36
CA GLU A 156 -20.01 20.45 10.19
C GLU A 156 -20.48 19.52 9.07
N LEU A 157 -19.76 18.40 8.83
CA LEU A 157 -20.14 17.43 7.81
C LEU A 157 -21.48 16.77 8.14
N ILE A 158 -21.64 16.26 9.37
CA ILE A 158 -22.83 15.47 9.76
C ILE A 158 -24.04 16.34 10.08
N ASN A 159 -23.87 17.55 10.60
CA ASN A 159 -24.96 18.47 10.97
C ASN A 159 -25.30 19.48 9.87
N SER A 160 -24.65 19.39 8.71
CA SER A 160 -24.95 20.29 7.58
C SER A 160 -26.41 20.19 7.14
N THR A 161 -27.01 21.34 6.81
CA THR A 161 -28.30 21.41 6.12
C THR A 161 -28.19 21.04 4.64
N GLN A 162 -26.99 21.03 4.09
CA GLN A 162 -26.74 20.55 2.74
C GLN A 162 -26.89 19.01 2.69
N PRO A 163 -27.54 18.47 1.66
CA PRO A 163 -27.74 17.03 1.52
C PRO A 163 -26.48 16.32 1.00
N TRP A 164 -25.33 16.63 1.61
CA TRP A 164 -24.05 16.05 1.21
C TRP A 164 -24.02 14.54 1.39
N THR A 165 -23.45 13.88 0.40
CA THR A 165 -23.33 12.43 0.34
C THR A 165 -21.87 11.98 0.43
N ILE A 166 -21.66 10.79 1.00
CA ILE A 166 -20.34 10.26 1.32
C ILE A 166 -20.19 8.84 0.76
N ILE A 167 -19.03 8.53 0.20
CA ILE A 167 -18.57 7.16 -0.05
C ILE A 167 -17.31 6.92 0.77
N TYR A 168 -17.25 5.78 1.45
CA TYR A 168 -16.06 5.34 2.19
C TYR A 168 -15.90 3.81 2.09
N GLN A 169 -14.83 3.26 2.65
CA GLN A 169 -14.49 1.85 2.54
C GLN A 169 -14.84 1.08 3.82
N ASP A 170 -15.09 -0.22 3.68
CA ASP A 170 -15.39 -1.12 4.79
C ASP A 170 -14.15 -1.32 5.70
N PRO A 171 -14.23 -1.03 7.01
CA PRO A 171 -13.12 -1.17 7.95
C PRO A 171 -12.63 -2.62 8.14
N ARG A 172 -13.39 -3.60 7.66
CA ARG A 172 -13.04 -5.03 7.73
C ARG A 172 -12.16 -5.48 6.56
N THR A 173 -12.07 -4.68 5.50
CA THR A 173 -11.36 -5.04 4.27
C THR A 173 -10.35 -4.00 3.81
N SER A 174 -10.53 -2.72 4.18
CA SER A 174 -9.71 -1.59 3.74
C SER A 174 -8.98 -0.91 4.91
N THR A 175 -7.74 -0.50 4.67
CA THR A 175 -6.95 0.32 5.61
C THR A 175 -7.54 1.72 5.77
N LEU A 176 -8.06 2.33 4.68
CA LEU A 176 -8.75 3.62 4.79
C LEU A 176 -10.04 3.50 5.59
N GLY A 177 -10.83 2.46 5.35
CA GLY A 177 -12.05 2.20 6.13
C GLY A 177 -11.75 1.99 7.60
N LEU A 178 -10.72 1.20 7.93
CA LEU A 178 -10.23 1.05 9.29
C LEU A 178 -9.73 2.39 9.84
N GLY A 179 -9.00 3.16 9.04
CA GLY A 179 -8.52 4.48 9.42
C GLY A 179 -9.64 5.47 9.75
N LEU A 180 -10.75 5.47 8.99
CA LEU A 180 -11.92 6.29 9.32
C LEU A 180 -12.58 5.84 10.62
N LEU A 181 -12.69 4.53 10.84
CA LEU A 181 -13.19 3.98 12.11
C LEU A 181 -12.37 4.51 13.29
N LEU A 182 -11.05 4.43 13.17
CA LEU A 182 -10.12 4.89 14.19
C LEU A 182 -10.14 6.42 14.35
N TRP A 183 -10.26 7.15 13.25
CA TRP A 183 -10.33 8.61 13.26
C TRP A 183 -11.55 9.10 14.04
N ILE A 184 -12.73 8.57 13.74
CA ILE A 184 -13.96 8.88 14.47
C ILE A 184 -13.85 8.47 15.93
N GLN A 185 -13.32 7.28 16.21
CA GLN A 185 -13.12 6.81 17.56
C GLN A 185 -12.15 7.70 18.35
N LYS A 186 -11.07 8.20 17.71
CA LYS A 186 -10.09 9.07 18.34
C LYS A 186 -10.66 10.45 18.68
N VAL A 187 -11.55 10.96 17.85
CA VAL A 187 -12.16 12.28 18.03
C VAL A 187 -13.32 12.24 19.04
N TYR A 188 -14.15 11.21 18.96
CA TYR A 188 -15.44 11.18 19.67
C TYR A 188 -15.53 10.17 20.82
N GLY A 189 -14.61 9.21 20.89
CA GLY A 189 -14.62 8.19 21.97
C GLY A 189 -15.95 7.47 22.09
N GLU A 190 -16.57 7.55 23.25
CA GLU A 190 -17.86 6.91 23.55
C GLU A 190 -19.03 7.41 22.69
N LYS A 191 -18.92 8.62 22.13
CA LYS A 191 -19.95 9.19 21.23
C LYS A 191 -19.82 8.68 19.79
N SER A 192 -18.83 7.88 19.45
CA SER A 192 -18.57 7.41 18.08
C SER A 192 -19.77 6.69 17.45
N ALA A 193 -20.55 5.93 18.25
CA ALA A 193 -21.77 5.26 17.77
C ALA A 193 -22.83 6.26 17.23
N GLN A 194 -22.98 7.40 17.89
CA GLN A 194 -23.88 8.44 17.43
C GLN A 194 -23.39 9.07 16.14
N ILE A 195 -22.09 9.36 16.05
CA ILE A 195 -21.47 9.94 14.85
C ILE A 195 -21.62 8.99 13.66
N TRP A 196 -21.43 7.69 13.86
CA TRP A 196 -21.62 6.70 12.81
C TRP A 196 -23.06 6.65 12.29
N ARG A 197 -24.06 6.78 13.14
CA ARG A 197 -25.48 6.88 12.71
C ARG A 197 -25.73 8.11 11.84
N GLU A 198 -25.10 9.26 12.14
CA GLU A 198 -25.24 10.45 11.31
C GLU A 198 -24.47 10.32 9.98
N ILE A 199 -23.27 9.75 9.99
CA ILE A 199 -22.53 9.45 8.75
C ILE A 199 -23.31 8.46 7.88
N ALA A 200 -23.92 7.45 8.49
CA ALA A 200 -24.71 6.45 7.79
C ALA A 200 -25.84 7.08 6.98
N LYS A 201 -26.58 8.04 7.53
CA LYS A 201 -27.66 8.80 6.81
C LYS A 201 -27.18 9.51 5.54
N ARG A 202 -25.88 9.77 5.42
CA ARG A 202 -25.23 10.45 4.29
C ARG A 202 -24.47 9.47 3.38
N THR A 203 -24.40 8.22 3.75
CA THR A 203 -23.60 7.21 3.04
C THR A 203 -24.35 6.69 1.82
N VAL A 204 -23.79 6.89 0.63
CA VAL A 204 -24.31 6.31 -0.62
C VAL A 204 -23.99 4.82 -0.68
N THR A 205 -22.75 4.48 -0.40
CA THR A 205 -22.29 3.09 -0.39
C THR A 205 -20.99 2.94 0.40
N ILE A 206 -20.73 1.71 0.85
CA ILE A 206 -19.50 1.28 1.54
C ILE A 206 -18.82 0.27 0.62
N THR A 207 -17.62 0.59 0.14
CA THR A 207 -16.90 -0.25 -0.83
C THR A 207 -15.88 -1.16 -0.16
N LYS A 208 -15.39 -2.17 -0.89
CA LYS A 208 -14.39 -3.11 -0.36
C LYS A 208 -13.00 -2.52 -0.28
N GLY A 209 -12.69 -1.51 -1.10
CA GLY A 209 -11.36 -0.89 -1.16
C GLY A 209 -11.39 0.46 -1.86
N TRP A 210 -10.25 1.15 -1.80
CA TRP A 210 -10.10 2.53 -2.25
C TRP A 210 -10.39 2.73 -3.73
N GLY A 211 -9.92 1.84 -4.61
CA GLY A 211 -10.07 2.03 -6.06
C GLY A 211 -11.54 2.10 -6.51
N GLU A 212 -12.41 1.30 -5.89
CA GLU A 212 -13.85 1.31 -6.16
C GLU A 212 -14.51 2.61 -5.69
N SER A 213 -14.25 3.04 -4.45
CA SER A 213 -14.84 4.25 -3.90
C SER A 213 -14.42 5.50 -4.65
N TYR A 214 -13.12 5.62 -4.95
CA TYR A 214 -12.60 6.77 -5.67
C TYR A 214 -13.12 6.82 -7.12
N GLY A 215 -13.25 5.66 -7.77
CA GLY A 215 -13.85 5.54 -9.10
C GLY A 215 -15.32 5.97 -9.15
N LEU A 216 -16.13 5.61 -8.14
CA LEU A 216 -17.52 6.06 -8.02
C LEU A 216 -17.61 7.58 -7.79
N PHE A 217 -16.77 8.12 -6.92
CA PHE A 217 -16.68 9.56 -6.69
C PHE A 217 -16.35 10.35 -7.97
N LEU A 218 -15.37 9.90 -8.77
CA LEU A 218 -15.01 10.54 -10.04
C LEU A 218 -16.15 10.51 -11.07
N LYS A 219 -17.08 9.56 -10.97
CA LYS A 219 -18.31 9.51 -11.76
C LYS A 219 -19.42 10.44 -11.21
N GLY A 220 -19.19 11.10 -10.07
CA GLY A 220 -20.12 12.01 -9.45
C GLY A 220 -21.20 11.36 -8.57
N GLU A 221 -21.00 10.09 -8.17
CA GLU A 221 -21.96 9.33 -7.36
C GLU A 221 -22.04 9.82 -5.90
N SER A 222 -21.09 10.62 -5.45
CA SER A 222 -21.11 11.25 -4.11
C SER A 222 -20.48 12.63 -4.14
N ASP A 223 -20.73 13.41 -3.10
CA ASP A 223 -20.12 14.72 -2.88
C ASP A 223 -18.73 14.60 -2.28
N PHE A 224 -18.55 13.61 -1.39
CA PHE A 224 -17.29 13.31 -0.72
C PHE A 224 -16.91 11.84 -0.86
N VAL A 225 -15.62 11.61 -0.95
CA VAL A 225 -15.03 10.27 -0.83
C VAL A 225 -13.90 10.29 0.19
N LEU A 226 -13.83 9.25 1.03
CA LEU A 226 -12.67 9.04 1.89
C LEU A 226 -11.46 8.64 1.05
N SER A 227 -10.38 9.41 1.17
CA SER A 227 -9.12 9.19 0.49
C SER A 227 -7.96 9.83 1.28
N TYR A 228 -6.88 10.22 0.61
CA TYR A 228 -5.75 10.90 1.21
C TYR A 228 -5.75 12.40 0.89
N SER A 229 -5.21 13.23 1.77
CA SER A 229 -5.07 14.66 1.53
C SER A 229 -4.26 14.98 0.26
N SER A 230 -3.42 14.05 -0.19
CA SER A 230 -2.60 14.13 -1.41
C SER A 230 -3.33 13.70 -2.70
N SER A 231 -4.47 13.03 -2.61
CA SER A 231 -5.20 12.52 -3.78
C SER A 231 -5.54 13.57 -4.84
N PRO A 232 -5.84 14.84 -4.53
CA PRO A 232 -6.06 15.87 -5.55
C PRO A 232 -4.86 16.09 -6.47
N GLY A 233 -3.64 15.82 -5.99
CA GLY A 233 -2.42 15.93 -6.77
C GLY A 233 -2.39 14.99 -7.98
N PHE A 234 -2.97 13.79 -7.86
CA PHE A 234 -3.10 12.83 -8.96
C PHE A 234 -3.89 13.42 -10.13
N GLN A 235 -5.04 14.04 -9.85
CA GLN A 235 -5.91 14.65 -10.87
C GLN A 235 -5.22 15.87 -11.51
N LEU A 236 -4.53 16.65 -10.69
CA LEU A 236 -3.82 17.84 -11.17
C LEU A 236 -2.64 17.45 -12.08
N LEU A 237 -1.81 16.49 -11.65
CA LEU A 237 -0.59 16.13 -12.41
C LEU A 237 -0.91 15.37 -13.70
N ASN A 238 -1.84 14.41 -13.65
CA ASN A 238 -2.08 13.50 -14.77
C ASN A 238 -3.14 14.02 -15.76
N TYR A 239 -4.07 14.86 -15.30
CA TYR A 239 -5.21 15.32 -16.11
C TYR A 239 -5.35 16.84 -16.17
N GLY A 240 -4.46 17.61 -15.50
CA GLY A 240 -4.58 19.06 -15.41
C GLY A 240 -5.83 19.55 -14.65
N GLN A 241 -6.47 18.67 -13.88
CA GLN A 241 -7.71 18.97 -13.17
C GLN A 241 -7.41 19.49 -11.77
N ASP A 242 -7.60 20.77 -11.53
CA ASP A 242 -7.36 21.42 -10.24
C ASP A 242 -8.65 21.60 -9.41
N ASN A 243 -9.76 21.06 -9.87
CA ASN A 243 -11.09 21.20 -9.23
C ASN A 243 -11.27 20.30 -8.00
N TYR A 244 -10.43 19.29 -7.80
CA TYR A 244 -10.51 18.44 -6.62
C TYR A 244 -9.71 19.03 -5.46
N ALA A 245 -10.25 18.89 -4.24
CA ALA A 245 -9.58 19.35 -3.02
C ALA A 245 -9.85 18.40 -1.85
N ALA A 246 -9.00 18.49 -0.84
CA ALA A 246 -9.16 17.77 0.43
C ALA A 246 -9.81 18.70 1.47
N ALA A 247 -10.80 18.19 2.21
CA ALA A 247 -11.41 18.91 3.32
C ALA A 247 -10.44 18.91 4.53
N LEU A 248 -10.21 20.08 5.12
CA LEU A 248 -9.34 20.23 6.27
C LEU A 248 -10.18 20.25 7.55
N PHE A 249 -10.06 19.22 8.38
CA PHE A 249 -10.79 19.09 9.62
C PHE A 249 -10.00 19.63 10.82
N SER A 250 -10.65 20.45 11.62
CA SER A 250 -10.06 21.12 12.81
C SER A 250 -9.67 20.16 13.92
N GLU A 251 -10.30 18.99 13.98
CA GLU A 251 -9.96 17.92 14.93
C GLU A 251 -8.58 17.32 14.66
N GLY A 252 -8.05 17.54 13.46
CA GLY A 252 -6.83 16.92 12.93
C GLY A 252 -7.15 15.75 12.01
N HIS A 253 -6.12 15.20 11.36
CA HIS A 253 -6.26 14.12 10.39
C HIS A 253 -5.57 12.86 10.89
N TYR A 254 -6.16 11.71 10.61
CA TYR A 254 -5.59 10.43 11.01
C TYR A 254 -4.42 10.09 10.09
N LEU A 255 -3.28 9.78 10.70
CA LEU A 255 -2.03 9.43 10.04
C LEU A 255 -2.00 7.93 9.73
N GLN A 256 -1.67 7.59 8.50
CA GLN A 256 -1.29 6.24 8.08
C GLN A 256 0.21 6.24 7.74
N ILE A 257 0.93 5.25 8.26
CA ILE A 257 2.31 4.93 7.87
C ILE A 257 2.28 3.53 7.30
N GLU A 258 2.54 3.40 6.00
CA GLU A 258 2.58 2.08 5.36
C GLU A 258 3.90 1.39 5.65
N VAL A 259 3.83 0.08 5.83
CA VAL A 259 4.96 -0.76 6.19
C VAL A 259 5.05 -2.01 5.33
N ALA A 260 6.27 -2.49 5.16
CA ALA A 260 6.56 -3.79 4.56
C ALA A 260 7.24 -4.72 5.58
N ALA A 261 7.07 -6.04 5.39
CA ALA A 261 7.71 -7.04 6.20
C ALA A 261 8.01 -8.31 5.41
N GLN A 262 9.10 -8.99 5.76
CA GLN A 262 9.47 -10.27 5.19
C GLN A 262 8.74 -11.40 5.93
N LEU A 263 8.23 -12.39 5.18
CA LEU A 263 7.63 -13.59 5.76
C LEU A 263 8.72 -14.61 6.16
N LYS A 264 8.50 -15.32 7.26
CA LYS A 264 9.36 -16.44 7.69
C LYS A 264 9.37 -17.59 6.69
N SER A 265 8.27 -17.77 5.94
CA SER A 265 8.11 -18.80 4.90
C SER A 265 8.81 -18.46 3.59
N SER A 266 9.44 -17.28 3.48
CA SER A 266 10.13 -16.85 2.26
C SER A 266 11.09 -17.90 1.74
N LYS A 267 10.99 -18.19 0.43
CA LYS A 267 11.92 -19.06 -0.30
C LYS A 267 13.15 -18.30 -0.82
N GLN A 268 13.13 -16.97 -0.74
CA GLN A 268 14.16 -16.06 -1.22
C GLN A 268 14.58 -15.05 -0.12
N PRO A 269 14.99 -15.50 1.07
CA PRO A 269 15.19 -14.60 2.22
C PRO A 269 16.25 -13.51 1.98
N LYS A 270 17.33 -13.83 1.24
CA LYS A 270 18.37 -12.84 0.90
C LYS A 270 17.82 -11.79 -0.08
N LEU A 271 17.14 -12.23 -1.13
CA LEU A 271 16.53 -11.34 -2.13
C LEU A 271 15.41 -10.48 -1.52
N ALA A 272 14.66 -11.03 -0.57
CA ALA A 272 13.67 -10.29 0.21
C ALA A 272 14.36 -9.17 1.03
N GLN A 273 15.48 -9.45 1.67
CA GLN A 273 16.25 -8.43 2.39
C GLN A 273 16.80 -7.35 1.44
N GLU A 274 17.28 -7.72 0.25
CA GLU A 274 17.72 -6.77 -0.78
C GLU A 274 16.57 -5.86 -1.24
N PHE A 275 15.37 -6.42 -1.43
CA PHE A 275 14.19 -5.63 -1.78
C PHE A 275 13.78 -4.67 -0.64
N MET A 276 13.79 -5.14 0.61
CA MET A 276 13.51 -4.30 1.77
C MET A 276 14.51 -3.13 1.90
N GLN A 277 15.81 -3.38 1.59
CA GLN A 277 16.83 -2.32 1.54
C GLN A 277 16.59 -1.36 0.35
N PHE A 278 16.24 -1.89 -0.83
CA PHE A 278 15.88 -1.09 -2.01
C PHE A 278 14.68 -0.18 -1.73
N MET A 279 13.70 -0.65 -0.95
CA MET A 279 12.49 0.08 -0.62
C MET A 279 12.76 1.43 0.08
N ILE A 280 13.80 1.53 0.87
CA ILE A 280 14.20 2.78 1.52
C ILE A 280 15.27 3.56 0.74
N SER A 281 15.60 3.13 -0.47
CA SER A 281 16.57 3.83 -1.32
C SER A 281 15.94 5.04 -2.03
N PRO A 282 16.75 6.05 -2.43
CA PRO A 282 16.26 7.19 -3.21
C PRO A 282 15.57 6.79 -4.53
N THR A 283 15.97 5.68 -5.15
CA THR A 283 15.37 5.18 -6.40
C THR A 283 13.92 4.77 -6.20
N PHE A 284 13.63 3.99 -5.16
CA PHE A 284 12.27 3.59 -4.81
C PHE A 284 11.46 4.81 -4.32
N GLN A 285 12.03 5.58 -3.41
CA GLN A 285 11.35 6.67 -2.72
C GLN A 285 10.93 7.82 -3.67
N LYS A 286 11.66 8.05 -4.77
CA LYS A 286 11.27 9.04 -5.81
C LYS A 286 10.05 8.62 -6.62
N ILE A 287 9.72 7.33 -6.65
CA ILE A 287 8.56 6.81 -7.39
C ILE A 287 7.25 7.13 -6.64
N LEU A 288 7.25 7.01 -5.32
CA LEU A 288 6.04 7.07 -4.50
C LEU A 288 5.26 8.39 -4.62
N PRO A 289 5.87 9.57 -4.55
CA PRO A 289 5.11 10.83 -4.55
C PRO A 289 4.29 11.09 -5.83
N ILE A 290 4.65 10.48 -6.96
CA ILE A 290 3.98 10.70 -8.24
C ILE A 290 3.19 9.49 -8.76
N THR A 291 3.21 8.38 -8.03
CA THR A 291 2.48 7.15 -8.40
C THR A 291 1.59 6.63 -7.29
N ASN A 292 2.10 6.60 -6.05
CA ASN A 292 1.34 6.19 -4.87
C ASN A 292 0.68 7.38 -4.14
N TRP A 293 1.14 8.61 -4.44
CA TRP A 293 0.62 9.85 -3.83
C TRP A 293 0.77 9.89 -2.31
N MET A 294 1.81 9.25 -1.83
CA MET A 294 2.20 9.22 -0.43
C MET A 294 3.52 9.97 -0.22
N TYR A 295 3.76 10.42 0.99
CA TYR A 295 5.00 11.09 1.36
C TYR A 295 6.12 10.06 1.56
N PRO A 296 7.33 10.33 1.03
CA PRO A 296 8.48 9.46 1.23
C PRO A 296 8.95 9.48 2.67
N VAL A 297 9.61 8.39 3.10
CA VAL A 297 10.16 8.27 4.46
C VAL A 297 11.62 8.71 4.56
N ILE A 298 12.23 9.19 3.50
CA ILE A 298 13.59 9.75 3.51
C ILE A 298 13.55 11.26 3.22
N ASP A 299 14.60 11.97 3.61
CA ASP A 299 14.77 13.38 3.27
C ASP A 299 15.03 13.55 1.77
N MET A 300 14.08 14.14 1.06
CA MET A 300 14.18 14.43 -0.37
C MET A 300 13.23 15.56 -0.79
N SER A 301 13.55 16.20 -1.91
CA SER A 301 12.68 17.22 -2.50
C SER A 301 11.44 16.55 -3.10
N LEU A 302 10.26 17.04 -2.71
CA LEU A 302 8.99 16.62 -3.27
C LEU A 302 8.73 17.30 -4.63
N PRO A 303 7.97 16.65 -5.52
CA PRO A 303 7.48 17.28 -6.76
C PRO A 303 6.71 18.58 -6.47
N THR A 304 6.79 19.56 -7.39
CA THR A 304 6.17 20.89 -7.20
C THR A 304 4.66 20.84 -6.97
N VAL A 305 3.97 19.81 -7.46
CA VAL A 305 2.54 19.59 -7.21
C VAL A 305 2.21 19.49 -5.72
N TYR A 306 3.16 19.03 -4.89
CA TYR A 306 2.98 18.94 -3.44
C TYR A 306 2.85 20.29 -2.74
N GLN A 307 3.28 21.38 -3.37
CA GLN A 307 3.04 22.74 -2.84
C GLN A 307 1.56 23.13 -2.85
N LYS A 308 0.73 22.45 -3.64
CA LYS A 308 -0.72 22.64 -3.71
C LYS A 308 -1.52 21.61 -2.90
N ILE A 309 -0.84 20.62 -2.31
CA ILE A 309 -1.46 19.57 -1.50
C ILE A 309 -1.60 20.07 -0.06
N LEU A 310 -2.78 19.83 0.50
CA LEU A 310 -3.07 20.14 1.88
C LEU A 310 -2.28 19.20 2.81
N VAL A 311 -1.45 19.80 3.67
CA VAL A 311 -0.74 19.10 4.75
C VAL A 311 -1.43 19.43 6.07
N PRO A 312 -2.02 18.44 6.75
CA PRO A 312 -2.64 18.67 8.06
C PRO A 312 -1.62 19.12 9.10
N GLN A 313 -2.02 20.10 9.92
CA GLN A 313 -1.16 20.60 11.02
C GLN A 313 -1.17 19.68 12.26
N LYS A 314 -2.25 18.90 12.41
CA LYS A 314 -2.43 18.01 13.56
C LYS A 314 -2.65 16.58 13.08
N SER A 315 -1.74 15.71 13.48
CA SER A 315 -1.82 14.27 13.23
C SER A 315 -2.50 13.53 14.38
N LEU A 316 -3.38 12.61 14.07
CA LEU A 316 -4.05 11.74 15.02
C LEU A 316 -3.65 10.29 14.75
N GLN A 317 -3.47 9.51 15.82
CA GLN A 317 -3.30 8.05 15.76
C GLN A 317 -3.56 7.42 17.11
N PHE A 318 -3.76 6.11 17.11
CA PHE A 318 -3.73 5.24 18.30
C PHE A 318 -2.40 4.49 18.38
N HIS A 319 -2.07 3.96 19.54
CA HIS A 319 -1.06 2.91 19.66
C HIS A 319 -1.61 1.60 19.08
N ALA A 320 -0.74 0.82 18.42
CA ALA A 320 -1.16 -0.39 17.72
C ALA A 320 -1.78 -1.43 18.68
N GLU A 321 -1.31 -1.48 19.92
CA GLU A 321 -1.83 -2.35 21.00
C GLU A 321 -3.27 -2.00 21.35
N ASP A 322 -3.60 -0.70 21.49
CA ASP A 322 -4.96 -0.22 21.78
C ASP A 322 -5.92 -0.62 20.66
N ILE A 323 -5.46 -0.48 19.40
CA ILE A 323 -6.26 -0.88 18.23
C ILE A 323 -6.54 -2.38 18.28
N THR A 324 -5.53 -3.19 18.50
CA THR A 324 -5.69 -4.66 18.54
C THR A 324 -6.62 -5.10 19.67
N GLN A 325 -6.60 -4.41 20.80
CA GLN A 325 -7.47 -4.71 21.94
C GLN A 325 -8.94 -4.37 21.65
N HIS A 326 -9.22 -3.23 21.00
CA HIS A 326 -10.57 -2.69 20.91
C HIS A 326 -11.17 -2.77 19.48
N ARG A 327 -10.38 -3.10 18.44
CA ARG A 327 -10.80 -3.08 17.04
C ARG A 327 -12.11 -3.83 16.78
N ASN A 328 -12.26 -5.03 17.34
CA ASN A 328 -13.48 -5.83 17.13
C ASN A 328 -14.71 -5.14 17.71
N GLN A 329 -14.59 -4.59 18.92
CA GLN A 329 -15.65 -3.83 19.55
C GLN A 329 -16.04 -2.61 18.72
N TRP A 330 -15.05 -1.85 18.22
CA TRP A 330 -15.32 -0.67 17.38
C TRP A 330 -15.93 -1.03 16.03
N ILE A 331 -15.53 -2.17 15.45
CA ILE A 331 -16.14 -2.67 14.20
C ILE A 331 -17.61 -3.07 14.45
N HIS A 332 -17.93 -3.75 15.54
CA HIS A 332 -19.31 -4.09 15.89
C HIS A 332 -20.16 -2.83 16.09
N LEU A 333 -19.64 -1.86 16.84
CA LEU A 333 -20.32 -0.57 17.04
C LEU A 333 -20.62 0.14 15.72
N TRP A 334 -19.66 0.16 14.79
CA TRP A 334 -19.87 0.68 13.44
C TRP A 334 -20.93 -0.14 12.68
N GLN A 335 -20.84 -1.47 12.68
CA GLN A 335 -21.81 -2.35 12.01
C GLN A 335 -23.24 -2.10 12.49
N ASP A 336 -23.44 -2.04 13.81
CA ASP A 336 -24.73 -1.78 14.41
C ASP A 336 -25.27 -0.41 13.98
N ALA A 337 -24.41 0.62 13.94
CA ALA A 337 -24.82 1.96 13.55
C ALA A 337 -25.23 2.06 12.09
N VAL A 338 -24.59 1.32 11.15
CA VAL A 338 -24.89 1.37 9.71
C VAL A 338 -25.98 0.37 9.27
N SER A 339 -26.29 -0.63 10.10
CA SER A 339 -27.31 -1.65 9.77
C SER A 339 -28.75 -1.24 10.09
N HIS A 340 -28.94 -0.17 10.87
CA HIS A 340 -30.25 0.30 11.33
C HIS A 340 -30.76 1.50 10.49
N GLN A 341 -30.48 1.52 9.19
CA GLN A 341 -30.99 2.50 8.21
C GLN A 341 -32.25 2.04 7.52
#